data_505404a3c55cfc9cc34b221aa4e747cc
#
_entry.id   505404a3c55cfc9cc34b221aa4e747cc
#
_cell.length_a   1.000
_cell.length_b   1.000
_cell.length_c   1.000
_cell.angle_alpha   90.00
_cell.angle_beta   90.00
_cell.angle_gamma   90.00
#
_symmetry.space_group_name_H-M   'P 1'
#
loop_
_entity.id
_entity.type
_entity.pdbx_description
1 polymer ?
#
loop_
_entity_poly.entity_id
_entity_poly.type
_entity_poly.pdbx_seq_one_letter_code
_entity_poly.pdbx_strand_id
1 'polypeptide(L)'
;MPVIRQDNWRSDMIKKILSVFFIVIGIAAAVTAVNMGLSNKDADPVLLAPPEAATQQVTGLMDAVCSGDFTAASTYLQGQPNLGVDREATDEVGILIWEAFCDSMSYELVGQCYATEAGLSQNVTMTCMDVTSVTAVLKDRSQALLEQRVEEAENLEDVYDEKLQYREDFVMDVLYDAAETALKEDAKTITTELTLNLSYQNEQWWIAADRELLDAISGGILY
;
A
#
# COMPACT_ATOMS: atom_id res chain seq x y z
N MET A 1 35.28 -17.93 24.82
CA MET A 1 34.21 -17.65 23.87
C MET A 1 33.10 -16.91 24.63
N PRO A 2 32.81 -15.67 24.38
CA PRO A 2 31.72 -14.97 25.01
C PRO A 2 30.40 -15.53 24.44
N VAL A 3 29.52 -15.97 25.32
CA VAL A 3 28.15 -16.32 24.99
C VAL A 3 27.43 -15.00 24.66
N ILE A 4 27.33 -14.68 23.37
CA ILE A 4 26.57 -13.52 22.90
C ILE A 4 25.11 -13.80 23.26
N ARG A 5 24.52 -12.91 24.05
CA ARG A 5 23.11 -12.98 24.47
C ARG A 5 22.20 -12.86 23.25
N GLN A 6 21.83 -14.00 22.70
CA GLN A 6 20.94 -14.13 21.52
C GLN A 6 19.54 -13.51 21.72
N ASP A 7 19.16 -13.18 22.96
CA ASP A 7 17.79 -12.77 23.27
C ASP A 7 17.49 -11.30 22.97
N ASN A 8 18.50 -10.41 22.94
CA ASN A 8 18.28 -8.98 22.77
C ASN A 8 18.18 -8.57 21.29
N TRP A 9 18.92 -9.20 20.39
CA TRP A 9 18.90 -8.86 18.98
C TRP A 9 17.61 -9.30 18.29
N ARG A 10 17.05 -10.48 18.69
CA ARG A 10 15.73 -10.91 18.22
C ARG A 10 14.65 -9.87 18.51
N SER A 11 14.73 -9.23 19.69
CA SER A 11 13.79 -8.18 20.07
C SER A 11 13.96 -6.91 19.24
N ASP A 12 15.18 -6.51 18.90
CA ASP A 12 15.43 -5.26 18.15
C ASP A 12 15.23 -5.42 16.66
N MET A 13 15.59 -6.56 16.07
CA MET A 13 15.27 -6.88 14.68
C MET A 13 13.74 -7.05 14.48
N ILE A 14 13.07 -7.72 15.43
CA ILE A 14 11.60 -7.80 15.42
C ILE A 14 10.97 -6.41 15.54
N LYS A 15 11.55 -5.49 16.33
CA LYS A 15 11.05 -4.11 16.43
C LYS A 15 11.28 -3.32 15.13
N LYS A 16 12.40 -3.51 14.43
CA LYS A 16 12.67 -2.85 13.14
C LYS A 16 11.81 -3.44 12.02
N ILE A 17 11.67 -4.77 11.95
CA ILE A 17 10.72 -5.44 11.05
C ILE A 17 9.29 -5.03 11.38
N LEU A 18 8.91 -4.93 12.66
CA LEU A 18 7.63 -4.40 13.10
C LEU A 18 7.48 -2.90 12.82
N SER A 19 8.56 -2.11 12.80
CA SER A 19 8.49 -0.68 12.44
C SER A 19 8.22 -0.50 10.94
N VAL A 20 8.80 -1.32 10.08
CA VAL A 20 8.40 -1.40 8.65
C VAL A 20 6.92 -1.79 8.54
N PHE A 21 6.44 -2.73 9.35
CA PHE A 21 5.03 -3.08 9.44
C PHE A 21 4.15 -1.92 9.99
N PHE A 22 4.62 -1.17 10.99
CA PHE A 22 3.86 -0.08 11.59
C PHE A 22 3.83 1.19 10.72
N ILE A 23 4.80 1.44 9.87
CA ILE A 23 4.80 2.56 8.93
C ILE A 23 3.78 2.28 7.82
N VAL A 24 3.73 1.05 7.36
CA VAL A 24 2.67 0.58 6.44
C VAL A 24 1.27 0.68 7.09
N ILE A 25 1.14 0.42 8.40
CA ILE A 25 -0.11 0.56 9.18
C ILE A 25 -0.41 2.04 9.54
N GLY A 26 0.57 2.93 9.60
CA GLY A 26 0.40 4.35 9.95
C GLY A 26 -0.47 5.13 8.96
N ILE A 27 -0.59 4.67 7.72
CA ILE A 27 -1.47 5.23 6.69
C ILE A 27 -2.96 5.02 7.06
N ALA A 28 -3.27 3.96 7.83
CA ALA A 28 -4.63 3.61 8.23
C ALA A 28 -5.34 4.62 9.16
N ALA A 29 -4.59 5.39 9.95
CA ALA A 29 -5.18 6.24 10.99
C ALA A 29 -5.82 7.53 10.45
N ALA A 30 -5.52 7.94 9.21
CA ALA A 30 -6.05 9.19 8.64
C ALA A 30 -7.44 9.04 7.99
N VAL A 31 -7.87 7.82 7.67
CA VAL A 31 -9.10 7.57 6.89
C VAL A 31 -10.35 7.46 7.76
N THR A 32 -10.24 7.24 9.07
CA THR A 32 -11.40 7.01 9.97
C THR A 32 -12.28 8.24 10.25
N ALA A 33 -11.93 9.42 9.77
CA ALA A 33 -12.65 10.66 10.11
C ALA A 33 -13.78 11.06 9.13
N VAL A 34 -13.92 10.42 7.97
CA VAL A 34 -14.79 10.92 6.88
C VAL A 34 -16.16 10.23 6.80
N ASN A 35 -16.41 9.18 7.56
CA ASN A 35 -17.67 8.42 7.44
C ASN A 35 -18.82 8.93 8.31
N MET A 36 -18.95 10.27 8.49
CA MET A 36 -20.14 10.89 9.11
C MET A 36 -20.95 11.71 8.09
N GLY A 37 -21.91 11.05 7.52
CA GLY A 37 -23.23 11.60 7.24
C GLY A 37 -23.36 12.72 6.24
N LEU A 38 -23.76 12.38 5.02
CA LEU A 38 -24.65 13.25 4.25
C LEU A 38 -25.69 12.36 3.54
N SER A 39 -26.73 12.02 4.30
CA SER A 39 -28.01 11.62 3.71
C SER A 39 -28.77 12.90 3.36
N ASN A 40 -28.65 13.36 2.15
CA ASN A 40 -29.48 14.46 1.63
C ASN A 40 -30.68 13.86 0.91
N LYS A 41 -31.87 14.03 1.50
CA LYS A 41 -33.14 13.46 1.02
C LYS A 41 -33.91 14.36 0.04
N ASP A 42 -33.34 15.43 -0.46
CA ASP A 42 -34.00 16.35 -1.38
C ASP A 42 -33.08 16.63 -2.58
N ALA A 43 -32.90 15.63 -3.44
CA ALA A 43 -32.30 15.85 -4.75
C ALA A 43 -33.43 15.96 -5.79
N ASP A 44 -33.58 17.15 -6.39
CA ASP A 44 -34.31 17.35 -7.64
C ASP A 44 -33.83 16.30 -8.68
N PRO A 45 -34.69 15.88 -9.63
CA PRO A 45 -34.28 14.99 -10.71
C PRO A 45 -33.25 15.72 -11.59
N VAL A 46 -32.00 15.63 -11.19
CA VAL A 46 -30.87 16.19 -11.93
C VAL A 46 -30.81 15.51 -13.30
N LEU A 47 -30.70 16.30 -14.36
CA LEU A 47 -30.23 15.85 -15.66
C LEU A 47 -28.86 15.19 -15.42
N LEU A 48 -28.86 13.88 -15.26
CA LEU A 48 -27.64 13.11 -15.02
C LEU A 48 -26.68 13.36 -16.15
N ALA A 49 -25.48 13.79 -15.82
CA ALA A 49 -24.39 13.85 -16.79
C ALA A 49 -24.26 12.47 -17.46
N PRO A 50 -23.85 12.43 -18.73
CA PRO A 50 -23.79 11.16 -19.49
C PRO A 50 -22.98 10.10 -18.72
N PRO A 51 -23.36 8.82 -18.81
CA PRO A 51 -22.57 7.72 -18.20
C PRO A 51 -21.11 7.71 -18.62
N GLU A 52 -20.80 8.24 -19.81
CA GLU A 52 -19.43 8.43 -20.32
C GLU A 52 -18.58 9.33 -19.40
N ALA A 53 -19.18 10.40 -18.84
CA ALA A 53 -18.46 11.26 -17.90
C ALA A 53 -18.15 10.55 -16.58
N ALA A 54 -19.02 9.65 -16.12
CA ALA A 54 -18.78 8.82 -14.97
C ALA A 54 -17.66 7.79 -15.23
N THR A 55 -17.68 7.15 -16.40
CA THR A 55 -16.61 6.23 -16.83
C THR A 55 -15.26 6.96 -16.92
N GLN A 56 -15.23 8.20 -17.40
CA GLN A 56 -14.00 9.00 -17.42
C GLN A 56 -13.45 9.28 -16.02
N GLN A 57 -14.32 9.51 -15.03
CA GLN A 57 -13.87 9.66 -13.63
C GLN A 57 -13.22 8.37 -13.11
N VAL A 58 -13.83 7.20 -13.38
CA VAL A 58 -13.26 5.91 -13.00
C VAL A 58 -11.92 5.67 -13.69
N THR A 59 -11.85 5.89 -15.00
CA THR A 59 -10.59 5.76 -15.75
C THR A 59 -9.52 6.70 -15.18
N GLY A 60 -9.86 7.96 -14.93
CA GLY A 60 -8.93 8.93 -14.34
C GLY A 60 -8.42 8.52 -12.97
N LEU A 61 -9.29 8.01 -12.09
CA LEU A 61 -8.87 7.44 -10.80
C LEU A 61 -7.90 6.28 -10.99
N MET A 62 -8.30 5.29 -11.81
CA MET A 62 -7.52 4.07 -11.96
C MET A 62 -6.17 4.31 -12.66
N ASP A 63 -6.13 5.21 -13.65
CA ASP A 63 -4.89 5.62 -14.31
C ASP A 63 -3.94 6.31 -13.32
N ALA A 64 -4.48 7.20 -12.47
CA ALA A 64 -3.69 7.87 -11.44
C ALA A 64 -3.15 6.87 -10.39
N VAL A 65 -3.97 5.93 -9.95
CA VAL A 65 -3.55 4.86 -9.02
C VAL A 65 -2.45 4.00 -9.66
N CYS A 66 -2.65 3.50 -10.88
CA CYS A 66 -1.68 2.65 -11.58
C CYS A 66 -0.39 3.38 -11.96
N SER A 67 -0.41 4.71 -12.04
CA SER A 67 0.80 5.52 -12.22
C SER A 67 1.49 5.91 -10.91
N GLY A 68 0.93 5.52 -9.76
CA GLY A 68 1.44 5.89 -8.43
C GLY A 68 1.19 7.36 -8.06
N ASP A 69 0.36 8.09 -8.83
CA ASP A 69 -0.01 9.47 -8.51
C ASP A 69 -1.23 9.51 -7.58
N PHE A 70 -1.01 9.17 -6.33
CA PHE A 70 -2.06 9.14 -5.31
C PHE A 70 -2.62 10.53 -4.97
N THR A 71 -1.87 11.59 -5.25
CA THR A 71 -2.37 12.96 -5.11
C THR A 71 -3.43 13.24 -6.17
N ALA A 72 -3.17 12.89 -7.42
CA ALA A 72 -4.17 12.99 -8.47
C ALA A 72 -5.34 12.03 -8.23
N ALA A 73 -5.08 10.78 -7.82
CA ALA A 73 -6.12 9.78 -7.50
C ALA A 73 -7.11 10.30 -6.45
N SER A 74 -6.62 10.94 -5.39
CA SER A 74 -7.45 11.55 -4.33
C SER A 74 -8.48 12.56 -4.88
N THR A 75 -8.15 13.27 -5.95
CA THR A 75 -9.06 14.29 -6.53
C THR A 75 -10.32 13.72 -7.17
N TYR A 76 -10.36 12.43 -7.47
CA TYR A 76 -11.53 11.71 -8.00
C TYR A 76 -12.45 11.16 -6.89
N LEU A 77 -11.94 11.09 -5.67
CA LEU A 77 -12.63 10.46 -4.55
C LEU A 77 -13.41 11.47 -3.72
N GLN A 78 -14.58 11.05 -3.26
CA GLN A 78 -15.39 11.85 -2.33
C GLN A 78 -14.61 12.09 -1.04
N GLY A 79 -14.53 13.36 -0.63
CA GLY A 79 -13.79 13.77 0.57
C GLY A 79 -12.28 13.87 0.38
N GLN A 80 -11.76 13.55 -0.79
CA GLN A 80 -10.35 13.67 -1.16
C GLN A 80 -9.39 13.14 -0.08
N PRO A 81 -9.49 11.84 0.28
CA PRO A 81 -8.65 11.26 1.32
C PRO A 81 -7.18 11.33 0.92
N ASN A 82 -6.28 11.44 1.89
CA ASN A 82 -4.86 11.28 1.63
C ASN A 82 -4.54 9.80 1.40
N LEU A 83 -4.13 9.45 0.19
CA LEU A 83 -3.83 8.07 -0.23
C LEU A 83 -2.34 7.77 -0.30
N GLY A 84 -1.50 8.80 -0.21
CA GLY A 84 -0.06 8.67 -0.43
C GLY A 84 0.69 8.12 0.78
N VAL A 85 1.83 7.50 0.52
CA VAL A 85 2.82 7.17 1.54
C VAL A 85 3.66 8.40 1.85
N ASP A 86 3.85 8.68 3.12
CA ASP A 86 4.80 9.71 3.55
C ASP A 86 6.24 9.19 3.35
N ARG A 87 6.85 9.59 2.24
CA ARG A 87 8.21 9.16 1.88
C ARG A 87 9.29 9.64 2.88
N GLU A 88 9.04 10.75 3.59
CA GLU A 88 9.98 11.24 4.59
C GLU A 88 9.95 10.42 5.88
N ALA A 89 8.78 9.81 6.17
CA ALA A 89 8.58 8.97 7.34
C ALA A 89 8.83 7.48 7.07
N THR A 90 9.05 7.08 5.80
CA THR A 90 9.18 5.68 5.38
C THR A 90 10.65 5.36 5.09
N ASP A 91 11.14 4.23 5.62
CA ASP A 91 12.48 3.75 5.34
C ASP A 91 12.63 3.22 3.90
N GLU A 92 13.89 3.02 3.47
CA GLU A 92 14.22 2.60 2.10
C GLU A 92 13.58 1.26 1.71
N VAL A 93 13.44 0.33 2.66
CA VAL A 93 12.80 -0.98 2.42
C VAL A 93 11.30 -0.82 2.19
N GLY A 94 10.65 0.02 2.98
CA GLY A 94 9.24 0.35 2.81
C GLY A 94 8.98 1.05 1.48
N ILE A 95 9.85 1.98 1.07
CA ILE A 95 9.78 2.64 -0.23
C ILE A 95 9.95 1.63 -1.37
N LEU A 96 10.93 0.73 -1.28
CA LEU A 96 11.17 -0.31 -2.28
C LEU A 96 9.94 -1.20 -2.49
N ILE A 97 9.32 -1.68 -1.40
CA ILE A 97 8.11 -2.52 -1.46
C ILE A 97 6.93 -1.73 -2.04
N TRP A 98 6.76 -0.48 -1.62
CA TRP A 98 5.71 0.39 -2.11
C TRP A 98 5.83 0.69 -3.60
N GLU A 99 7.03 1.01 -4.09
CA GLU A 99 7.27 1.26 -5.51
C GLU A 99 6.99 -0.01 -6.34
N ALA A 100 7.46 -1.17 -5.90
CA ALA A 100 7.16 -2.44 -6.55
C ALA A 100 5.66 -2.77 -6.57
N PHE A 101 4.93 -2.43 -5.49
CA PHE A 101 3.48 -2.55 -5.45
C PHE A 101 2.82 -1.63 -6.48
N CYS A 102 3.17 -0.35 -6.52
CA CYS A 102 2.63 0.60 -7.50
C CYS A 102 2.91 0.16 -8.94
N ASP A 103 4.13 -0.26 -9.24
CA ASP A 103 4.55 -0.72 -10.57
C ASP A 103 3.81 -1.99 -11.02
N SER A 104 3.31 -2.77 -10.08
CA SER A 104 2.56 -4.00 -10.36
C SER A 104 1.09 -3.78 -10.68
N MET A 105 0.55 -2.58 -10.44
CA MET A 105 -0.87 -2.30 -10.56
C MET A 105 -1.33 -2.26 -12.01
N SER A 106 -2.47 -2.89 -12.27
CA SER A 106 -3.20 -2.79 -13.52
C SER A 106 -4.68 -2.94 -13.28
N TYR A 107 -5.50 -2.49 -14.22
CA TYR A 107 -6.95 -2.62 -14.11
C TYR A 107 -7.63 -2.90 -15.43
N GLU A 108 -8.84 -3.43 -15.34
CA GLU A 108 -9.77 -3.61 -16.46
C GLU A 108 -11.16 -3.11 -16.05
N LEU A 109 -11.81 -2.31 -16.91
CA LEU A 109 -13.22 -1.96 -16.74
C LEU A 109 -14.10 -3.16 -17.15
N VAL A 110 -14.98 -3.60 -16.25
CA VAL A 110 -15.88 -4.73 -16.50
C VAL A 110 -17.27 -4.22 -16.87
N GLY A 111 -17.66 -4.45 -18.13
CA GLY A 111 -18.94 -3.98 -18.65
C GLY A 111 -19.03 -2.46 -18.81
N GLN A 112 -20.27 -1.99 -18.81
CA GLN A 112 -20.58 -0.55 -18.88
C GLN A 112 -21.03 -0.03 -17.53
N CYS A 113 -20.83 1.28 -17.31
CA CYS A 113 -21.38 1.97 -16.17
C CYS A 113 -22.91 1.82 -16.14
N TYR A 114 -23.50 1.48 -15.00
CA TYR A 114 -24.93 1.20 -14.85
C TYR A 114 -25.57 2.00 -13.72
N ALA A 115 -26.87 2.27 -13.85
CA ALA A 115 -27.62 3.04 -12.88
C ALA A 115 -27.94 2.20 -11.62
N THR A 116 -27.85 2.84 -10.46
CA THR A 116 -28.25 2.33 -9.15
C THR A 116 -29.21 3.30 -8.47
N GLU A 117 -29.77 2.93 -7.32
CA GLU A 117 -30.62 3.84 -6.53
C GLU A 117 -29.83 5.08 -6.01
N ALA A 118 -28.52 4.97 -5.84
CA ALA A 118 -27.66 6.01 -5.27
C ALA A 118 -26.89 6.84 -6.32
N GLY A 119 -26.96 6.46 -7.62
CA GLY A 119 -26.23 7.11 -8.68
C GLY A 119 -25.85 6.14 -9.80
N LEU A 120 -24.56 6.06 -10.10
CA LEU A 120 -24.01 5.11 -11.07
C LEU A 120 -23.02 4.18 -10.38
N SER A 121 -22.79 3.01 -10.97
CA SER A 121 -21.73 2.10 -10.55
C SER A 121 -20.97 1.57 -11.76
N GLN A 122 -19.66 1.34 -11.59
CA GLN A 122 -18.78 0.74 -12.58
C GLN A 122 -18.01 -0.40 -11.91
N ASN A 123 -18.06 -1.57 -12.51
CA ASN A 123 -17.25 -2.69 -12.08
C ASN A 123 -15.84 -2.58 -12.68
N VAL A 124 -14.84 -2.88 -11.86
CA VAL A 124 -13.42 -2.83 -12.22
C VAL A 124 -12.76 -4.09 -11.66
N THR A 125 -11.93 -4.73 -12.47
CA THR A 125 -11.01 -5.76 -11.98
C THR A 125 -9.64 -5.11 -11.83
N MET A 126 -9.08 -5.14 -10.63
CA MET A 126 -7.76 -4.62 -10.33
C MET A 126 -6.82 -5.77 -10.02
N THR A 127 -5.62 -5.76 -10.60
CA THR A 127 -4.56 -6.73 -10.33
C THR A 127 -3.33 -5.99 -9.82
N CYS A 128 -2.77 -6.46 -8.71
CA CYS A 128 -1.55 -5.89 -8.12
C CYS A 128 -0.74 -6.97 -7.41
N MET A 129 0.44 -6.61 -6.92
CA MET A 129 1.26 -7.45 -6.07
C MET A 129 0.55 -7.69 -4.72
N ASP A 130 0.53 -8.93 -4.28
CA ASP A 130 0.15 -9.29 -2.91
C ASP A 130 1.32 -8.98 -1.96
N VAL A 131 1.27 -7.79 -1.36
CA VAL A 131 2.29 -7.32 -0.40
C VAL A 131 2.45 -8.28 0.76
N THR A 132 1.36 -8.98 1.16
CA THR A 132 1.42 -9.94 2.27
C THR A 132 2.28 -11.15 1.93
N SER A 133 2.34 -11.55 0.66
CA SER A 133 3.20 -12.64 0.20
C SER A 133 4.68 -12.31 0.36
N VAL A 134 5.08 -11.06 0.12
CA VAL A 134 6.46 -10.57 0.28
C VAL A 134 6.81 -10.42 1.76
N THR A 135 5.96 -9.74 2.51
CA THR A 135 6.22 -9.48 3.94
C THR A 135 6.24 -10.75 4.79
N ALA A 136 5.48 -11.78 4.40
CA ALA A 136 5.47 -13.06 5.09
C ALA A 136 6.83 -13.77 5.07
N VAL A 137 7.59 -13.65 3.99
CA VAL A 137 8.90 -14.30 3.83
C VAL A 137 10.07 -13.40 4.21
N LEU A 138 9.87 -12.09 4.26
CA LEU A 138 10.92 -11.10 4.49
C LEU A 138 11.69 -11.36 5.80
N LYS A 139 10.98 -11.73 6.87
CA LYS A 139 11.58 -12.03 8.17
C LYS A 139 12.57 -13.20 8.10
N ASP A 140 12.15 -14.30 7.48
CA ASP A 140 12.98 -15.51 7.44
C ASP A 140 14.15 -15.31 6.48
N ARG A 141 13.94 -14.62 5.35
CA ARG A 141 15.01 -14.27 4.40
C ARG A 141 16.02 -13.31 5.01
N SER A 142 15.58 -12.27 5.70
CA SER A 142 16.49 -11.32 6.35
C SER A 142 17.30 -11.98 7.46
N GLN A 143 16.71 -12.91 8.22
CA GLN A 143 17.45 -13.66 9.22
C GLN A 143 18.51 -14.56 8.58
N ALA A 144 18.17 -15.33 7.56
CA ALA A 144 19.12 -16.21 6.86
C ALA A 144 20.26 -15.42 6.24
N LEU A 145 19.96 -14.30 5.58
CA LEU A 145 20.96 -13.43 4.97
C LEU A 145 21.87 -12.76 6.01
N LEU A 146 21.31 -12.35 7.17
CA LEU A 146 22.08 -11.80 8.28
C LEU A 146 23.09 -12.82 8.80
N GLU A 147 22.65 -14.05 9.06
CA GLU A 147 23.52 -15.13 9.53
C GLU A 147 24.65 -15.40 8.53
N GLN A 148 24.33 -15.49 7.24
CA GLN A 148 25.31 -15.67 6.18
C GLN A 148 26.34 -14.52 6.13
N ARG A 149 25.90 -13.27 6.13
CA ARG A 149 26.82 -12.11 6.05
C ARG A 149 27.71 -11.97 7.28
N VAL A 150 27.20 -12.35 8.45
CA VAL A 150 28.02 -12.38 9.69
C VAL A 150 29.10 -13.44 9.60
N GLU A 151 28.81 -14.62 9.01
CA GLU A 151 29.79 -15.70 8.83
C GLU A 151 30.84 -15.33 7.77
N GLU A 152 30.46 -14.58 6.75
CA GLU A 152 31.32 -14.16 5.63
C GLU A 152 32.13 -12.89 5.95
N ALA A 153 31.82 -12.17 7.03
CA ALA A 153 32.47 -10.91 7.38
C ALA A 153 33.93 -11.13 7.75
N GLU A 154 34.82 -10.41 7.05
CA GLU A 154 36.26 -10.45 7.32
C GLU A 154 36.62 -9.66 8.59
N ASN A 155 35.87 -8.59 8.89
CA ASN A 155 36.09 -7.73 10.05
C ASN A 155 34.84 -7.61 10.88
N LEU A 156 34.97 -7.82 12.19
CA LEU A 156 33.84 -7.69 13.12
C LEU A 156 33.33 -6.22 13.24
N GLU A 157 34.17 -5.24 12.95
CA GLU A 157 33.84 -3.82 12.99
C GLU A 157 32.86 -3.42 11.87
N ASP A 158 32.78 -4.19 10.79
CA ASP A 158 31.82 -3.97 9.71
C ASP A 158 30.40 -4.41 10.11
N VAL A 159 30.30 -5.34 11.07
CA VAL A 159 29.06 -5.95 11.53
C VAL A 159 28.58 -5.36 12.84
N TYR A 160 29.51 -5.06 13.77
CA TYR A 160 29.17 -4.66 15.13
C TYR A 160 29.73 -3.28 15.48
N ASP A 161 28.97 -2.57 16.30
CA ASP A 161 29.42 -1.32 16.93
C ASP A 161 30.34 -1.58 18.15
N GLU A 162 30.80 -0.50 18.78
CA GLU A 162 31.64 -0.56 19.98
C GLU A 162 30.97 -1.27 21.18
N LYS A 163 29.65 -1.40 21.17
CA LYS A 163 28.84 -2.09 22.19
C LYS A 163 28.53 -3.54 21.84
N LEU A 164 29.12 -4.06 20.76
CA LEU A 164 28.85 -5.37 20.21
C LEU A 164 27.37 -5.57 19.79
N GLN A 165 26.72 -4.49 19.36
CA GLN A 165 25.41 -4.52 18.71
C GLN A 165 25.60 -4.46 17.21
N TYR A 166 24.68 -5.06 16.44
CA TYR A 166 24.70 -4.92 15.00
C TYR A 166 24.61 -3.43 14.61
N ARG A 167 25.48 -3.04 13.69
CA ARG A 167 25.43 -1.70 13.10
C ARG A 167 24.10 -1.51 12.36
N GLU A 168 23.57 -0.31 12.45
CA GLU A 168 22.28 0.00 11.84
C GLU A 168 22.32 -0.08 10.32
N ASP A 169 23.37 0.48 9.72
CA ASP A 169 23.63 0.41 8.28
C ASP A 169 23.75 -1.03 7.79
N PHE A 170 24.51 -1.88 8.48
CA PHE A 170 24.64 -3.30 8.15
C PHE A 170 23.27 -4.04 8.16
N VAL A 171 22.45 -3.78 9.18
CA VAL A 171 21.11 -4.39 9.27
C VAL A 171 20.19 -3.87 8.17
N MET A 172 20.26 -2.57 7.85
CA MET A 172 19.44 -1.99 6.78
C MET A 172 19.82 -2.55 5.41
N ASP A 173 21.10 -2.72 5.12
CA ASP A 173 21.58 -3.36 3.88
C ASP A 173 21.08 -4.80 3.76
N VAL A 174 21.11 -5.57 4.85
CA VAL A 174 20.56 -6.93 4.88
C VAL A 174 19.06 -6.94 4.62
N LEU A 175 18.31 -6.04 5.25
CA LEU A 175 16.86 -5.93 5.06
C LEU A 175 16.51 -5.52 3.64
N TYR A 176 17.27 -4.60 3.05
CA TYR A 176 17.07 -4.14 1.68
C TYR A 176 17.28 -5.27 0.68
N ASP A 177 18.39 -6.00 0.77
CA ASP A 177 18.70 -7.13 -0.12
C ASP A 177 17.72 -8.29 0.05
N ALA A 178 17.29 -8.55 1.29
CA ALA A 178 16.27 -9.56 1.55
C ALA A 178 14.92 -9.17 0.92
N ALA A 179 14.56 -7.88 0.99
CA ALA A 179 13.33 -7.37 0.38
C ALA A 179 13.42 -7.42 -1.16
N GLU A 180 14.55 -7.00 -1.74
CA GLU A 180 14.77 -7.08 -3.18
C GLU A 180 14.66 -8.53 -3.69
N THR A 181 15.22 -9.47 -2.94
CA THR A 181 15.12 -10.90 -3.26
C THR A 181 13.69 -11.42 -3.12
N ALA A 182 12.98 -11.06 -2.05
CA ALA A 182 11.59 -11.45 -1.83
C ALA A 182 10.67 -10.90 -2.93
N LEU A 183 10.88 -9.67 -3.36
CA LEU A 183 10.14 -9.07 -4.47
C LEU A 183 10.35 -9.81 -5.79
N LYS A 184 11.56 -10.29 -6.05
CA LYS A 184 11.89 -11.02 -7.29
C LYS A 184 11.39 -12.46 -7.30
N GLU A 185 11.44 -13.15 -6.16
CA GLU A 185 11.23 -14.60 -6.09
C GLU A 185 9.91 -15.03 -5.47
N ASP A 186 9.35 -14.24 -4.54
CA ASP A 186 8.18 -14.63 -3.74
C ASP A 186 6.94 -13.78 -4.01
N ALA A 187 7.08 -12.63 -4.67
CA ALA A 187 5.95 -11.77 -4.96
C ALA A 187 4.89 -12.50 -5.80
N LYS A 188 3.69 -12.53 -5.28
CA LYS A 188 2.51 -13.06 -5.96
C LYS A 188 1.63 -11.90 -6.41
N THR A 189 0.76 -12.16 -7.35
CA THR A 189 -0.29 -11.21 -7.76
C THR A 189 -1.61 -11.60 -7.13
N ILE A 190 -2.40 -10.60 -6.79
CA ILE A 190 -3.79 -10.72 -6.38
C ILE A 190 -4.68 -9.94 -7.34
N THR A 191 -5.83 -10.51 -7.67
CA THR A 191 -6.84 -9.86 -8.50
C THR A 191 -8.09 -9.66 -7.66
N THR A 192 -8.58 -8.42 -7.61
CA THR A 192 -9.75 -8.01 -6.84
C THR A 192 -10.80 -7.43 -7.77
N GLU A 193 -12.04 -7.88 -7.64
CA GLU A 193 -13.19 -7.30 -8.33
C GLU A 193 -13.79 -6.20 -7.44
N LEU A 194 -13.89 -4.99 -7.98
CA LEU A 194 -14.40 -3.81 -7.29
C LEU A 194 -15.66 -3.29 -7.95
N THR A 195 -16.60 -2.80 -7.15
CA THR A 195 -17.75 -2.04 -7.63
C THR A 195 -17.61 -0.59 -7.18
N LEU A 196 -17.17 0.28 -8.09
CA LEU A 196 -17.00 1.70 -7.81
C LEU A 196 -18.34 2.42 -7.89
N ASN A 197 -18.77 2.99 -6.78
CA ASN A 197 -20.03 3.73 -6.68
C ASN A 197 -19.79 5.21 -6.90
N LEU A 198 -20.58 5.81 -7.82
CA LEU A 198 -20.46 7.22 -8.19
C LEU A 198 -21.72 7.98 -7.83
N SER A 199 -21.53 9.17 -7.26
CA SER A 199 -22.60 10.15 -7.02
C SER A 199 -22.33 11.44 -7.78
N TYR A 200 -23.38 12.09 -8.28
CA TYR A 200 -23.28 13.37 -8.97
C TYR A 200 -23.58 14.50 -7.99
N GLN A 201 -22.60 15.36 -7.73
CA GLN A 201 -22.71 16.47 -6.80
C GLN A 201 -21.93 17.67 -7.33
N ASN A 202 -22.48 18.87 -7.21
CA ASN A 202 -21.82 20.11 -7.66
C ASN A 202 -21.31 20.05 -9.10
N GLU A 203 -22.13 19.52 -10.02
CA GLU A 203 -21.84 19.40 -11.43
C GLU A 203 -20.68 18.45 -11.78
N GLN A 204 -20.29 17.56 -10.86
CA GLN A 204 -19.21 16.59 -11.02
C GLN A 204 -19.60 15.22 -10.47
N TRP A 205 -19.07 14.17 -11.11
CA TRP A 205 -19.11 12.80 -10.59
C TRP A 205 -18.00 12.59 -9.55
N TRP A 206 -18.38 11.98 -8.43
CA TRP A 206 -17.47 11.62 -7.34
C TRP A 206 -17.55 10.13 -7.08
N ILE A 207 -16.41 9.48 -6.94
CA ILE A 207 -16.31 8.07 -6.59
C ILE A 207 -16.30 7.96 -5.06
N ALA A 208 -17.12 7.06 -4.52
CA ALA A 208 -17.12 6.79 -3.10
C ALA A 208 -15.77 6.23 -2.65
N ALA A 209 -15.17 6.84 -1.64
CA ALA A 209 -13.95 6.34 -1.00
C ALA A 209 -14.33 5.26 0.04
N ASP A 210 -14.92 4.15 -0.42
CA ASP A 210 -15.29 3.06 0.47
C ASP A 210 -14.07 2.20 0.85
N ARG A 211 -14.29 1.37 1.86
CA ARG A 211 -13.22 0.54 2.42
C ARG A 211 -12.63 -0.43 1.40
N GLU A 212 -13.47 -1.05 0.59
CA GLU A 212 -13.06 -2.07 -0.37
C GLU A 212 -12.12 -1.48 -1.43
N LEU A 213 -12.45 -0.29 -1.95
CA LEU A 213 -11.58 0.44 -2.86
C LEU A 213 -10.27 0.85 -2.18
N LEU A 214 -10.35 1.42 -0.97
CA LEU A 214 -9.16 1.87 -0.25
C LEU A 214 -8.21 0.71 0.09
N ASP A 215 -8.76 -0.45 0.47
CA ASP A 215 -7.98 -1.67 0.69
C ASP A 215 -7.29 -2.15 -0.59
N ALA A 216 -7.99 -2.16 -1.71
CA ALA A 216 -7.44 -2.60 -2.97
C ALA A 216 -6.29 -1.71 -3.46
N ILE A 217 -6.46 -0.38 -3.42
CA ILE A 217 -5.42 0.57 -3.85
C ILE A 217 -4.24 0.70 -2.90
N SER A 218 -4.35 0.18 -1.69
CA SER A 218 -3.27 0.13 -0.68
C SER A 218 -2.63 -1.24 -0.53
N GLY A 219 -3.05 -2.23 -1.31
CA GLY A 219 -2.52 -3.60 -1.23
C GLY A 219 -2.97 -4.39 0.00
N GLY A 220 -4.11 -4.03 0.60
CA GLY A 220 -4.61 -4.69 1.81
C GLY A 220 -3.82 -4.35 3.08
N ILE A 221 -2.97 -3.33 3.01
CA ILE A 221 -2.09 -2.93 4.11
C ILE A 221 -2.82 -2.07 5.15
N LEU A 222 -3.96 -1.51 4.80
CA LEU A 222 -4.69 -0.54 5.64
C LEU A 222 -5.60 -1.16 6.70
N TYR A 223 -5.72 -2.50 6.81
CA TYR A 223 -6.63 -3.12 7.78
C TYR A 223 -6.13 -4.45 8.32
#